data_2d62d4a5710a8e2fffe2519ac18aa308
#
_entry.id   2d62d4a5710a8e2fffe2519ac18aa308
#
_cell.length_a   1.000
_cell.length_b   1.000
_cell.length_c   1.000
_cell.angle_alpha   90.00
_cell.angle_beta   90.00
_cell.angle_gamma   90.00
#
_symmetry.space_group_name_H-M   'P 1'
#
loop_
_entity.id
_entity.type
_entity.pdbx_description
1 polymer ?
#
loop_
_entity_poly.entity_id
_entity_poly.type
_entity_poly.pdbx_seq_one_letter_code
_entity_poly.pdbx_strand_id
1 'polypeptide(L)'
;MTPLRLRVFPAISRNRDPGKYVGELMRVAQFADGNGFEGILLFEGNDVFVEPWAMAQHIMAATRRSSPLIAVNPIYMHPFTAAKFVSSFAQLHGRKVYLNMITGTAVSDLQGLGDDQSHADRYVRLGEFVELMRQLLTSPRPVNFEGRFYRARHLQIRPRLPTELMPEFLIAGQSEAAQRVAKETGCINMQMLPPDLDRGLDAPGMNFGIFAREGRDEARQAAKLRFRDSPDDRELLALTMENTDSAWKRHLYAGQSGELRDNGYWLLPFLTIQADCPYLVGSYAEIGAKLKAFAAKGLTTIMLDMVADEAEMQHVRKALAASGMF
;
A
#
# COMPACT_ATOMS: atom_id res chain seq x y z
N MET A 1 -3.90 -24.00 16.05
CA MET A 1 -3.44 -23.01 15.07
C MET A 1 -4.23 -21.73 15.29
N THR A 2 -3.56 -20.62 15.54
CA THR A 2 -4.24 -19.31 15.60
C THR A 2 -4.93 -19.07 14.26
N PRO A 3 -6.19 -18.66 14.23
CA PRO A 3 -6.87 -18.38 12.97
C PRO A 3 -6.08 -17.33 12.19
N LEU A 4 -5.92 -17.52 10.89
CA LEU A 4 -5.24 -16.57 10.01
C LEU A 4 -6.04 -15.26 10.03
N ARG A 5 -5.41 -14.18 10.47
CA ARG A 5 -5.99 -12.84 10.47
C ARG A 5 -5.43 -12.05 9.30
N LEU A 6 -6.30 -11.44 8.51
CA LEU A 6 -5.90 -10.51 7.45
C LEU A 6 -5.42 -9.18 8.06
N ARG A 7 -4.26 -8.74 7.64
CA ARG A 7 -3.76 -7.39 7.94
C ARG A 7 -4.26 -6.43 6.89
N VAL A 8 -4.99 -5.43 7.31
CA VAL A 8 -5.61 -4.46 6.40
C VAL A 8 -5.10 -3.06 6.71
N PHE A 9 -4.54 -2.41 5.69
CA PHE A 9 -4.04 -1.05 5.73
C PHE A 9 -4.91 -0.17 4.82
N PRO A 10 -5.90 0.55 5.36
CA PRO A 10 -6.64 1.52 4.57
C PRO A 10 -5.74 2.64 4.07
N ALA A 11 -6.10 3.19 2.93
CA ALA A 11 -5.49 4.38 2.34
C ALA A 11 -6.57 5.29 1.80
N ILE A 12 -6.34 6.57 1.80
CA ILE A 12 -7.10 7.50 0.98
C ILE A 12 -6.26 7.87 -0.24
N SER A 13 -6.78 7.58 -1.42
CA SER A 13 -6.15 7.96 -2.66
C SER A 13 -6.86 9.17 -3.29
N ARG A 14 -6.13 9.90 -4.13
CA ARG A 14 -6.68 10.93 -5.02
C ARG A 14 -7.39 12.10 -4.33
N ASN A 15 -7.02 12.45 -3.09
CA ASN A 15 -7.44 13.73 -2.55
C ASN A 15 -6.61 14.84 -3.21
N ARG A 16 -7.29 15.78 -3.87
CA ARG A 16 -6.68 16.92 -4.57
C ARG A 16 -6.77 18.22 -3.78
N ASP A 17 -7.36 18.19 -2.59
CA ASP A 17 -7.53 19.35 -1.72
C ASP A 17 -6.54 19.26 -0.54
N PRO A 18 -5.41 19.99 -0.59
CA PRO A 18 -4.44 19.99 0.49
C PRO A 18 -5.03 20.36 1.85
N GLY A 19 -6.05 21.21 1.85
CA GLY A 19 -6.71 21.66 3.08
C GLY A 19 -7.52 20.56 3.78
N LYS A 20 -7.92 19.53 3.05
CA LYS A 20 -8.71 18.41 3.60
C LYS A 20 -7.86 17.16 3.86
N TYR A 21 -6.77 17.00 3.13
CA TYR A 21 -5.98 15.78 3.08
C TYR A 21 -5.57 15.26 4.47
N VAL A 22 -4.95 16.09 5.28
CA VAL A 22 -4.50 15.70 6.63
C VAL A 22 -5.68 15.31 7.52
N GLY A 23 -6.77 16.11 7.48
CA GLY A 23 -7.98 15.82 8.26
C GLY A 23 -8.65 14.49 7.86
N GLU A 24 -8.68 14.17 6.58
CA GLU A 24 -9.24 12.91 6.09
C GLU A 24 -8.34 11.72 6.45
N LEU A 25 -7.01 11.85 6.30
CA LEU A 25 -6.06 10.83 6.75
C LEU A 25 -6.21 10.54 8.25
N MET A 26 -6.31 11.59 9.08
CA MET A 26 -6.47 11.42 10.51
C MET A 26 -7.81 10.77 10.88
N ARG A 27 -8.89 11.11 10.19
CA ARG A 27 -10.20 10.46 10.38
C ARG A 27 -10.13 8.97 10.08
N VAL A 28 -9.53 8.59 8.95
CA VAL A 28 -9.34 7.17 8.58
C VAL A 28 -8.40 6.47 9.57
N ALA A 29 -7.32 7.12 10.00
CA ALA A 29 -6.37 6.54 10.96
C ALA A 29 -7.02 6.29 12.33
N GLN A 30 -7.83 7.22 12.85
CA GLN A 30 -8.57 7.07 14.11
C GLN A 30 -9.66 6.01 14.00
N PHE A 31 -10.38 5.96 12.89
CA PHE A 31 -11.33 4.88 12.61
C PHE A 31 -10.63 3.52 12.58
N ALA A 32 -9.52 3.41 11.88
CA ALA A 32 -8.73 2.18 11.77
C ALA A 32 -8.24 1.70 13.14
N ASP A 33 -7.74 2.61 13.99
CA ASP A 33 -7.25 2.31 15.34
C ASP A 33 -8.33 1.68 16.24
N GLY A 34 -9.57 2.15 16.10
CA GLY A 34 -10.72 1.65 16.88
C GLY A 34 -11.41 0.40 16.32
N ASN A 35 -11.15 0.02 15.07
CA ASN A 35 -11.97 -0.94 14.32
C ASN A 35 -11.21 -2.17 13.77
N GLY A 36 -10.05 -2.51 14.32
CA GLY A 36 -9.37 -3.76 14.03
C GLY A 36 -8.43 -3.74 12.82
N PHE A 37 -8.23 -2.60 12.17
CA PHE A 37 -7.23 -2.45 11.13
C PHE A 37 -5.82 -2.47 11.72
N GLU A 38 -4.82 -2.86 10.91
CA GLU A 38 -3.43 -2.92 11.35
C GLU A 38 -2.80 -1.53 11.44
N GLY A 39 -3.14 -0.65 10.51
CA GLY A 39 -2.62 0.71 10.44
C GLY A 39 -3.24 1.46 9.28
N ILE A 40 -2.52 2.41 8.71
CA ILE A 40 -2.90 3.17 7.52
C ILE A 40 -1.74 3.24 6.55
N LEU A 41 -1.99 3.08 5.25
CA LEU A 41 -0.99 3.28 4.20
C LEU A 41 -0.80 4.78 3.95
N LEU A 42 0.46 5.19 3.96
CA LEU A 42 0.90 6.54 3.63
C LEU A 42 1.69 6.50 2.32
N PHE A 43 1.21 7.21 1.33
CA PHE A 43 1.85 7.27 0.02
C PHE A 43 3.08 8.17 0.03
N GLU A 44 3.99 7.95 -0.92
CA GLU A 44 5.16 8.75 -1.20
C GLU A 44 5.20 9.15 -2.68
N GLY A 45 5.56 10.40 -2.95
CA GLY A 45 5.69 10.95 -4.30
C GLY A 45 5.81 12.46 -4.26
N ASN A 46 6.25 13.08 -5.36
CA ASN A 46 6.47 14.52 -5.42
C ASN A 46 5.17 15.32 -5.21
N ASP A 47 4.01 14.74 -5.56
CA ASP A 47 2.70 15.38 -5.43
C ASP A 47 1.99 15.05 -4.11
N VAL A 48 2.63 14.34 -3.17
CA VAL A 48 2.06 14.06 -1.87
C VAL A 48 2.20 15.28 -0.96
N PHE A 49 1.09 15.76 -0.40
CA PHE A 49 1.05 17.03 0.33
C PHE A 49 1.81 17.03 1.66
N VAL A 50 2.01 15.87 2.27
CA VAL A 50 2.71 15.74 3.55
C VAL A 50 3.66 14.56 3.48
N GLU A 51 4.88 14.78 3.89
CA GLU A 51 5.91 13.76 3.95
C GLU A 51 5.45 12.57 4.82
N PRO A 52 5.52 11.31 4.34
CA PRO A 52 4.89 10.16 4.98
C PRO A 52 5.46 9.82 6.36
N TRP A 53 6.75 10.07 6.63
CA TRP A 53 7.33 9.82 7.95
C TRP A 53 6.85 10.83 8.99
N ALA A 54 6.70 12.10 8.59
CA ALA A 54 6.11 13.13 9.44
C ALA A 54 4.63 12.82 9.75
N MET A 55 3.88 12.37 8.73
CA MET A 55 2.49 11.96 8.91
C MET A 55 2.36 10.71 9.79
N ALA A 56 3.26 9.72 9.62
CA ALA A 56 3.32 8.54 10.48
C ALA A 56 3.53 8.92 11.95
N GLN A 57 4.46 9.84 12.24
CA GLN A 57 4.67 10.36 13.59
C GLN A 57 3.41 10.99 14.16
N HIS A 58 2.72 11.82 13.36
CA HIS A 58 1.48 12.46 13.79
C HIS A 58 0.38 11.45 14.12
N ILE A 59 0.19 10.44 13.26
CA ILE A 59 -0.77 9.35 13.47
C ILE A 59 -0.43 8.53 14.70
N MET A 60 0.84 8.13 14.86
CA MET A 60 1.27 7.33 16.01
C MET A 60 1.09 8.07 17.33
N ALA A 61 1.29 9.39 17.35
CA ALA A 61 1.03 10.21 18.53
C ALA A 61 -0.47 10.32 18.87
N ALA A 62 -1.35 10.28 17.87
CA ALA A 62 -2.79 10.46 18.03
C ALA A 62 -3.59 9.15 18.13
N THR A 63 -2.93 7.99 18.01
CA THR A 63 -3.55 6.65 18.04
C THR A 63 -2.87 5.75 19.05
N ARG A 64 -3.53 4.63 19.42
CA ARG A 64 -2.99 3.70 20.43
C ARG A 64 -2.42 2.41 19.85
N ARG A 65 -2.97 1.91 18.74
CA ARG A 65 -2.64 0.60 18.16
C ARG A 65 -2.17 0.68 16.71
N SER A 66 -2.59 1.70 15.99
CA SER A 66 -2.29 1.85 14.56
C SER A 66 -0.80 1.82 14.29
N SER A 67 -0.37 0.91 13.43
CA SER A 67 1.00 0.73 12.94
C SER A 67 1.07 1.18 11.48
N PRO A 68 1.53 2.40 11.17
CA PRO A 68 1.52 2.91 9.80
C PRO A 68 2.32 2.03 8.84
N LEU A 69 1.81 1.89 7.62
CA LEU A 69 2.52 1.34 6.46
C LEU A 69 3.04 2.52 5.63
N ILE A 70 4.32 2.80 5.77
CA ILE A 70 4.96 3.99 5.19
C ILE A 70 5.53 3.62 3.83
N ALA A 71 5.15 4.31 2.76
CA ALA A 71 5.80 4.16 1.49
C ALA A 71 7.22 4.76 1.56
N VAL A 72 8.19 4.01 1.04
CA VAL A 72 9.62 4.39 1.07
C VAL A 72 10.21 4.22 -0.32
N ASN A 73 10.63 5.33 -0.91
CA ASN A 73 11.38 5.31 -2.15
C ASN A 73 12.87 5.57 -1.86
N PRO A 74 13.77 4.68 -2.30
CA PRO A 74 15.22 4.83 -2.09
C PRO A 74 15.84 6.12 -2.61
N ILE A 75 15.17 6.84 -3.51
CA ILE A 75 15.70 8.11 -4.03
C ILE A 75 15.58 9.27 -3.03
N TYR A 76 14.58 9.23 -2.13
CA TYR A 76 14.32 10.33 -1.21
C TYR A 76 15.21 10.31 0.04
N MET A 77 15.75 9.15 0.41
CA MET A 77 16.56 9.06 1.62
C MET A 77 17.55 7.89 1.62
N HIS A 78 18.57 8.00 2.44
CA HIS A 78 19.52 6.91 2.69
C HIS A 78 18.91 5.84 3.62
N PRO A 79 19.19 4.52 3.45
CA PRO A 79 18.70 3.44 4.31
C PRO A 79 19.03 3.63 5.81
N PHE A 80 20.12 4.29 6.14
CA PHE A 80 20.46 4.67 7.52
C PHE A 80 19.42 5.62 8.13
N THR A 81 18.99 6.63 7.37
CA THR A 81 17.97 7.60 7.82
C THR A 81 16.63 6.90 8.06
N ALA A 82 16.20 6.05 7.14
CA ALA A 82 14.97 5.29 7.29
C ALA A 82 15.03 4.33 8.50
N ALA A 83 16.15 3.61 8.67
CA ALA A 83 16.35 2.74 9.83
C ALA A 83 16.36 3.52 11.16
N LYS A 84 16.90 4.75 11.16
CA LYS A 84 16.89 5.62 12.32
C LYS A 84 15.48 6.12 12.66
N PHE A 85 14.64 6.43 11.66
CA PHE A 85 13.21 6.73 11.89
C PHE A 85 12.48 5.55 12.51
N VAL A 86 12.66 4.34 11.98
CA VAL A 86 12.06 3.12 12.53
C VAL A 86 12.45 2.92 14.00
N SER A 87 13.74 3.05 14.32
CA SER A 87 14.24 2.96 15.71
C SER A 87 13.63 4.05 16.59
N SER A 88 13.47 5.27 16.07
CA SER A 88 12.88 6.39 16.82
C SER A 88 11.40 6.14 17.12
N PHE A 89 10.63 5.67 16.14
CA PHE A 89 9.21 5.35 16.35
C PHE A 89 9.01 4.22 17.37
N ALA A 90 9.84 3.20 17.32
CA ALA A 90 9.82 2.13 18.31
C ALA A 90 10.06 2.66 19.72
N GLN A 91 11.01 3.58 19.91
CA GLN A 91 11.30 4.18 21.21
C GLN A 91 10.21 5.15 21.67
N LEU A 92 9.69 5.99 20.77
CA LEU A 92 8.70 7.00 21.14
C LEU A 92 7.32 6.41 21.42
N HIS A 93 6.96 5.34 20.70
CA HIS A 93 5.59 4.81 20.71
C HIS A 93 5.49 3.34 21.16
N GLY A 94 6.59 2.59 21.28
CA GLY A 94 6.57 1.17 21.61
C GLY A 94 5.85 0.32 20.57
N ARG A 95 5.76 0.78 19.33
CA ARG A 95 5.05 0.12 18.21
C ARG A 95 5.95 0.01 16.99
N LYS A 96 5.77 -1.09 16.25
CA LYS A 96 6.42 -1.27 14.95
C LYS A 96 5.72 -0.42 13.88
N VAL A 97 6.41 -0.22 12.76
CA VAL A 97 5.86 0.30 11.51
C VAL A 97 6.02 -0.76 10.43
N TYR A 98 5.31 -0.59 9.34
CA TYR A 98 5.45 -1.35 8.11
C TYR A 98 6.04 -0.46 7.03
N LEU A 99 6.81 -1.02 6.12
CA LEU A 99 7.47 -0.26 5.06
C LEU A 99 7.04 -0.79 3.69
N ASN A 100 6.34 0.03 2.93
CA ASN A 100 5.98 -0.25 1.55
C ASN A 100 7.10 0.27 0.64
N MET A 101 8.00 -0.62 0.26
CA MET A 101 9.16 -0.30 -0.56
C MET A 101 8.72 -0.09 -2.01
N ILE A 102 8.94 1.10 -2.54
CA ILE A 102 8.56 1.50 -3.90
C ILE A 102 9.77 2.06 -4.66
N THR A 103 9.71 2.02 -5.97
CA THR A 103 10.80 2.53 -6.84
C THR A 103 10.44 3.83 -7.56
N GLY A 104 9.19 4.33 -7.34
CA GLY A 104 8.64 5.41 -8.15
C GLY A 104 8.18 4.91 -9.52
N THR A 105 7.14 5.49 -10.05
CA THR A 105 6.57 5.12 -11.36
C THR A 105 6.29 6.32 -12.26
N ALA A 106 6.24 7.54 -11.71
CA ALA A 106 6.13 8.76 -12.49
C ALA A 106 7.53 9.12 -13.05
N VAL A 107 7.63 9.09 -14.36
CA VAL A 107 8.92 9.35 -15.05
C VAL A 107 9.40 10.79 -14.80
N SER A 108 8.48 11.75 -14.81
CA SER A 108 8.79 13.16 -14.49
C SER A 108 9.34 13.35 -13.08
N ASP A 109 8.83 12.61 -12.09
CA ASP A 109 9.30 12.67 -10.71
C ASP A 109 10.75 12.19 -10.60
N LEU A 110 11.05 11.07 -11.24
CA LEU A 110 12.39 10.49 -11.28
C LEU A 110 13.38 11.44 -11.97
N GLN A 111 13.00 11.98 -13.13
CA GLN A 111 13.82 12.95 -13.87
C GLN A 111 14.04 14.23 -13.06
N GLY A 112 13.00 14.75 -12.39
CA GLY A 112 13.10 15.94 -11.54
C GLY A 112 14.08 15.77 -10.38
N LEU A 113 14.30 14.52 -9.93
CA LEU A 113 15.27 14.16 -8.89
C LEU A 113 16.63 13.69 -9.45
N GLY A 114 16.80 13.70 -10.78
CA GLY A 114 18.03 13.24 -11.43
C GLY A 114 18.25 11.73 -11.37
N ASP A 115 17.15 10.94 -11.25
CA ASP A 115 17.23 9.47 -11.22
C ASP A 115 17.10 8.88 -12.61
N ASP A 116 18.24 8.63 -13.25
CA ASP A 116 18.35 8.05 -14.59
C ASP A 116 18.43 6.50 -14.58
N GLN A 117 18.20 5.87 -13.42
CA GLN A 117 18.32 4.42 -13.30
C GLN A 117 17.22 3.72 -14.09
N SER A 118 17.57 2.61 -14.75
CA SER A 118 16.60 1.73 -15.38
C SER A 118 15.60 1.19 -14.35
N HIS A 119 14.40 0.82 -14.79
CA HIS A 119 13.40 0.18 -13.93
C HIS A 119 13.97 -1.04 -13.17
N ALA A 120 14.78 -1.87 -13.82
CA ALA A 120 15.41 -3.02 -13.18
C ALA A 120 16.45 -2.61 -12.12
N ASP A 121 17.28 -1.60 -12.43
CA ASP A 121 18.31 -1.09 -11.51
C ASP A 121 17.69 -0.42 -10.27
N ARG A 122 16.54 0.25 -10.42
CA ARG A 122 15.81 0.79 -9.26
C ARG A 122 15.37 -0.32 -8.29
N TYR A 123 14.98 -1.50 -8.79
CA TYR A 123 14.70 -2.66 -7.93
C TYR A 123 15.96 -3.27 -7.29
N VAL A 124 17.09 -3.28 -7.99
CA VAL A 124 18.38 -3.68 -7.39
C VAL A 124 18.72 -2.74 -6.23
N ARG A 125 18.65 -1.41 -6.46
CA ARG A 125 18.86 -0.40 -5.41
C ARG A 125 17.93 -0.59 -4.22
N LEU A 126 16.66 -0.91 -4.47
CA LEU A 126 15.66 -1.17 -3.43
C LEU A 126 16.00 -2.42 -2.63
N GLY A 127 16.48 -3.48 -3.26
CA GLY A 127 16.94 -4.70 -2.57
C GLY A 127 18.12 -4.40 -1.62
N GLU A 128 19.13 -3.67 -2.10
CA GLU A 128 20.26 -3.24 -1.25
C GLU A 128 19.81 -2.35 -0.10
N PHE A 129 18.84 -1.45 -0.36
CA PHE A 129 18.26 -0.58 0.67
C PHE A 129 17.62 -1.41 1.81
N VAL A 130 16.79 -2.39 1.47
CA VAL A 130 16.14 -3.29 2.44
C VAL A 130 17.18 -4.07 3.23
N GLU A 131 18.18 -4.63 2.56
CA GLU A 131 19.20 -5.45 3.19
C GLU A 131 20.07 -4.63 4.15
N LEU A 132 20.53 -3.45 3.75
CA LEU A 132 21.29 -2.56 4.62
C LEU A 132 20.47 -2.09 5.82
N MET A 133 19.19 -1.77 5.63
CA MET A 133 18.30 -1.44 6.74
C MET A 133 18.18 -2.59 7.74
N ARG A 134 17.94 -3.81 7.27
CA ARG A 134 17.84 -4.98 8.16
C ARG A 134 19.12 -5.18 8.97
N GLN A 135 20.27 -5.11 8.32
CA GLN A 135 21.56 -5.23 9.03
C GLN A 135 21.71 -4.13 10.08
N LEU A 136 21.38 -2.88 9.76
CA LEU A 136 21.47 -1.77 10.71
C LEU A 136 20.55 -1.93 11.92
N LEU A 137 19.37 -2.48 11.73
CA LEU A 137 18.36 -2.66 12.78
C LEU A 137 18.62 -3.90 13.65
N THR A 138 19.26 -4.94 13.10
CA THR A 138 19.44 -6.23 13.80
C THR A 138 20.85 -6.48 14.32
N SER A 139 21.89 -5.93 13.66
CA SER A 139 23.26 -6.25 14.00
C SER A 139 23.66 -5.75 15.39
N PRO A 140 24.27 -6.62 16.23
CA PRO A 140 24.84 -6.18 17.49
C PRO A 140 26.19 -5.46 17.31
N ARG A 141 26.79 -5.52 16.13
CA ARG A 141 28.10 -4.94 15.79
C ARG A 141 27.92 -3.89 14.68
N PRO A 142 28.88 -2.96 14.52
CA PRO A 142 28.91 -2.05 13.39
C PRO A 142 28.83 -2.80 12.05
N VAL A 143 28.02 -2.30 11.15
CA VAL A 143 27.75 -2.87 9.83
C VAL A 143 28.77 -2.37 8.82
N ASN A 144 29.34 -3.28 8.05
CA ASN A 144 30.07 -3.00 6.83
C ASN A 144 29.25 -3.58 5.67
N PHE A 145 28.93 -2.75 4.68
CA PHE A 145 28.14 -3.12 3.51
C PHE A 145 28.82 -2.60 2.25
N GLU A 146 28.91 -3.43 1.25
CA GLU A 146 29.49 -3.09 -0.05
C GLU A 146 28.52 -3.55 -1.14
N GLY A 147 27.67 -2.67 -1.62
CA GLY A 147 26.74 -2.88 -2.71
C GLY A 147 27.07 -2.01 -3.92
N ARG A 148 26.28 -2.14 -4.97
CA ARG A 148 26.38 -1.31 -6.17
C ARG A 148 25.93 0.14 -5.89
N PHE A 149 24.89 0.30 -5.08
CA PHE A 149 24.24 1.59 -4.80
C PHE A 149 24.56 2.11 -3.41
N TYR A 150 24.78 1.24 -2.43
CA TYR A 150 25.03 1.64 -1.06
C TYR A 150 26.34 1.05 -0.53
N ARG A 151 27.03 1.85 0.27
CA ARG A 151 28.22 1.43 1.01
C ARG A 151 28.14 1.91 2.44
N ALA A 152 28.53 1.08 3.39
CA ALA A 152 28.61 1.46 4.79
C ALA A 152 29.91 0.92 5.41
N ARG A 153 30.55 1.74 6.25
CA ARG A 153 31.76 1.35 6.98
C ARG A 153 31.58 1.67 8.45
N HIS A 154 31.64 0.62 9.30
CA HIS A 154 31.48 0.72 10.75
C HIS A 154 30.21 1.49 11.17
N LEU A 155 29.13 1.36 10.41
CA LEU A 155 27.89 2.08 10.62
C LEU A 155 27.01 1.34 11.64
N GLN A 156 26.46 2.06 12.61
CA GLN A 156 25.64 1.46 13.67
C GLN A 156 24.51 2.38 14.09
N ILE A 157 23.35 1.77 14.39
CA ILE A 157 22.20 2.44 15.02
C ILE A 157 22.12 1.99 16.48
N ARG A 158 21.90 2.94 17.37
CA ARG A 158 21.73 2.71 18.81
C ARG A 158 20.53 3.50 19.33
N PRO A 159 19.74 2.93 20.29
CA PRO A 159 19.85 1.57 20.77
C PRO A 159 19.41 0.54 19.72
N ARG A 160 19.76 -0.73 19.93
CA ARG A 160 19.30 -1.83 19.08
C ARG A 160 17.79 -1.97 19.18
N LEU A 161 17.14 -2.22 18.03
CA LEU A 161 15.70 -2.42 17.97
C LEU A 161 15.31 -3.80 18.58
N PRO A 162 14.32 -3.86 19.48
CA PRO A 162 13.73 -5.13 19.92
C PRO A 162 13.14 -5.92 18.75
N THR A 163 13.27 -7.24 18.78
CA THR A 163 12.83 -8.11 17.65
C THR A 163 11.35 -7.96 17.34
N GLU A 164 10.52 -7.79 18.34
CA GLU A 164 9.05 -7.60 18.22
C GLU A 164 8.67 -6.27 17.57
N LEU A 165 9.57 -5.29 17.56
CA LEU A 165 9.37 -3.97 16.95
C LEU A 165 10.04 -3.84 15.57
N MET A 166 10.63 -4.93 15.06
CA MET A 166 11.20 -4.94 13.72
C MET A 166 10.13 -4.64 12.67
N PRO A 167 10.43 -3.76 11.68
CA PRO A 167 9.50 -3.47 10.61
C PRO A 167 9.33 -4.70 9.71
N GLU A 168 8.14 -4.86 9.17
CA GLU A 168 7.92 -5.75 8.05
C GLU A 168 8.00 -4.96 6.74
N PHE A 169 8.64 -5.57 5.73
CA PHE A 169 8.86 -4.93 4.44
C PHE A 169 7.91 -5.52 3.40
N LEU A 170 7.23 -4.65 2.69
CA LEU A 170 6.38 -4.96 1.57
C LEU A 170 7.02 -4.38 0.30
N ILE A 171 6.84 -5.02 -0.85
CA ILE A 171 7.26 -4.49 -2.14
C ILE A 171 6.04 -4.43 -3.07
N ALA A 172 5.66 -3.20 -3.46
CA ALA A 172 4.61 -3.00 -4.43
C ALA A 172 5.14 -3.17 -5.86
N GLY A 173 4.58 -4.11 -6.61
CA GLY A 173 4.94 -4.32 -8.02
C GLY A 173 4.65 -5.72 -8.52
N GLN A 174 4.30 -5.80 -9.82
CA GLN A 174 3.99 -7.04 -10.53
C GLN A 174 5.02 -7.39 -11.61
N SER A 175 6.05 -6.54 -11.81
CA SER A 175 7.14 -6.83 -12.74
C SER A 175 8.01 -7.99 -12.23
N GLU A 176 8.67 -8.69 -13.13
CA GLU A 176 9.62 -9.75 -12.77
C GLU A 176 10.71 -9.24 -11.80
N ALA A 177 11.19 -8.01 -12.01
CA ALA A 177 12.16 -7.38 -11.12
C ALA A 177 11.61 -7.21 -9.70
N ALA A 178 10.36 -6.75 -9.56
CA ALA A 178 9.69 -6.60 -8.27
C ALA A 178 9.53 -7.95 -7.56
N GLN A 179 9.01 -8.96 -8.27
CA GLN A 179 8.79 -10.29 -7.72
C GLN A 179 10.10 -10.97 -7.31
N ARG A 180 11.15 -10.84 -8.14
CA ARG A 180 12.49 -11.37 -7.83
C ARG A 180 13.04 -10.74 -6.54
N VAL A 181 13.06 -9.43 -6.46
CA VAL A 181 13.60 -8.73 -5.27
C VAL A 181 12.76 -9.02 -4.04
N ALA A 182 11.44 -9.10 -4.14
CA ALA A 182 10.59 -9.49 -3.02
C ALA A 182 10.95 -10.91 -2.51
N LYS A 183 11.17 -11.86 -3.43
CA LYS A 183 11.58 -13.23 -3.08
C LYS A 183 12.98 -13.28 -2.45
N GLU A 184 13.95 -12.60 -3.06
CA GLU A 184 15.35 -12.57 -2.59
C GLU A 184 15.48 -11.93 -1.22
N THR A 185 14.72 -10.86 -0.97
CA THR A 185 14.74 -10.15 0.30
C THR A 185 13.73 -10.68 1.33
N GLY A 186 12.87 -11.65 0.99
CA GLY A 186 11.80 -12.13 1.86
C GLY A 186 10.76 -11.06 2.21
N CYS A 187 10.55 -10.08 1.34
CA CYS A 187 9.51 -9.07 1.50
C CYS A 187 8.15 -9.59 1.03
N ILE A 188 7.07 -9.07 1.59
CA ILE A 188 5.71 -9.37 1.15
C ILE A 188 5.49 -8.69 -0.21
N ASN A 189 5.32 -9.47 -1.28
CA ASN A 189 4.96 -8.88 -2.57
C ASN A 189 3.50 -8.44 -2.57
N MET A 190 3.25 -7.23 -3.03
CA MET A 190 1.92 -6.62 -3.15
C MET A 190 1.54 -6.50 -4.63
N GLN A 191 0.39 -7.03 -5.00
CA GLN A 191 -0.12 -6.99 -6.37
C GLN A 191 -1.52 -6.38 -6.41
N MET A 192 -1.97 -5.97 -7.60
CA MET A 192 -3.35 -5.53 -7.80
C MET A 192 -4.30 -6.71 -7.85
N LEU A 193 -5.54 -6.49 -7.40
CA LEU A 193 -6.62 -7.45 -7.56
C LEU A 193 -6.78 -7.82 -9.05
N PRO A 194 -6.67 -9.10 -9.42
CA PRO A 194 -6.84 -9.52 -10.81
C PRO A 194 -8.33 -9.53 -11.21
N PRO A 195 -8.64 -9.33 -12.49
CA PRO A 195 -10.02 -9.38 -12.97
C PRO A 195 -10.65 -10.78 -12.95
N ASP A 196 -9.84 -11.82 -12.99
CA ASP A 196 -10.23 -13.21 -12.73
C ASP A 196 -10.00 -13.51 -11.23
N LEU A 197 -11.08 -13.44 -10.45
CA LEU A 197 -11.04 -13.64 -9.00
C LEU A 197 -10.89 -15.12 -8.59
N ASP A 198 -11.10 -16.03 -9.53
CA ASP A 198 -10.96 -17.48 -9.28
C ASP A 198 -9.54 -17.98 -9.55
N ARG A 199 -8.73 -17.18 -10.24
CA ARG A 199 -7.31 -17.45 -10.44
C ARG A 199 -6.59 -17.63 -9.09
N GLY A 200 -5.54 -18.42 -9.08
CA GLY A 200 -4.61 -18.51 -7.96
C GLY A 200 -3.99 -17.15 -7.63
N LEU A 201 -3.58 -16.98 -6.37
CA LEU A 201 -2.83 -15.79 -5.96
C LEU A 201 -1.36 -15.99 -6.28
N ASP A 202 -0.78 -15.00 -6.95
CA ASP A 202 0.66 -14.99 -7.25
C ASP A 202 1.47 -14.27 -6.14
N ALA A 203 0.77 -13.70 -5.13
CA ALA A 203 1.41 -12.95 -4.06
C ALA A 203 0.58 -13.00 -2.76
N PRO A 204 1.24 -12.88 -1.58
CA PRO A 204 0.56 -12.85 -0.29
C PRO A 204 -0.11 -11.50 0.05
N GLY A 205 0.07 -10.49 -0.80
CA GLY A 205 -0.48 -9.16 -0.63
C GLY A 205 -1.27 -8.67 -1.83
N MET A 206 -2.38 -7.96 -1.57
CA MET A 206 -3.21 -7.35 -2.61
C MET A 206 -3.53 -5.89 -2.33
N ASN A 207 -3.68 -5.11 -3.42
CA ASN A 207 -4.19 -3.75 -3.41
C ASN A 207 -5.51 -3.66 -4.18
N PHE A 208 -6.58 -3.22 -3.51
CA PHE A 208 -7.91 -2.99 -4.09
C PHE A 208 -8.77 -2.15 -3.16
N GLY A 209 -9.85 -1.58 -3.70
CA GLY A 209 -10.90 -0.95 -2.90
C GLY A 209 -12.08 -1.90 -2.66
N ILE A 210 -12.87 -1.65 -1.64
CA ILE A 210 -14.13 -2.34 -1.36
C ILE A 210 -15.27 -1.33 -1.38
N PHE A 211 -16.34 -1.67 -2.08
CA PHE A 211 -17.61 -0.96 -2.01
C PHE A 211 -18.73 -1.97 -1.70
N ALA A 212 -19.30 -1.91 -0.51
CA ALA A 212 -20.19 -2.95 -0.02
C ALA A 212 -21.46 -2.41 0.62
N ARG A 213 -22.55 -3.16 0.52
CA ARG A 213 -23.83 -2.94 1.22
C ARG A 213 -24.35 -4.27 1.76
N GLU A 214 -25.49 -4.28 2.40
CA GLU A 214 -26.12 -5.53 2.84
C GLU A 214 -26.57 -6.37 1.64
N GLY A 215 -27.20 -5.74 0.65
CA GLY A 215 -27.63 -6.36 -0.59
C GLY A 215 -26.68 -6.13 -1.75
N ARG A 216 -26.56 -7.12 -2.65
CA ARG A 216 -25.73 -7.04 -3.85
C ARG A 216 -26.17 -5.91 -4.78
N ASP A 217 -27.47 -5.82 -5.09
CA ASP A 217 -27.99 -4.84 -6.05
C ASP A 217 -27.89 -3.42 -5.48
N GLU A 218 -28.12 -3.26 -4.18
CA GLU A 218 -27.90 -2.02 -3.45
C GLU A 218 -26.43 -1.58 -3.56
N ALA A 219 -25.47 -2.48 -3.32
CA ALA A 219 -24.04 -2.19 -3.44
C ALA A 219 -23.68 -1.74 -4.86
N ARG A 220 -24.18 -2.43 -5.88
CA ARG A 220 -23.92 -2.12 -7.30
C ARG A 220 -24.50 -0.77 -7.70
N GLN A 221 -25.72 -0.47 -7.25
CA GLN A 221 -26.37 0.81 -7.52
C GLN A 221 -25.65 1.97 -6.82
N ALA A 222 -25.37 1.82 -5.54
CA ALA A 222 -24.67 2.84 -4.75
C ALA A 222 -23.24 3.09 -5.26
N ALA A 223 -22.53 2.05 -5.70
CA ALA A 223 -21.21 2.18 -6.30
C ALA A 223 -21.25 3.03 -7.58
N LYS A 224 -22.20 2.78 -8.48
CA LYS A 224 -22.38 3.55 -9.72
C LYS A 224 -22.78 5.01 -9.46
N LEU A 225 -23.46 5.30 -8.36
CA LEU A 225 -23.78 6.66 -7.95
C LEU A 225 -22.56 7.39 -7.37
N ARG A 226 -21.68 6.66 -6.69
CA ARG A 226 -20.48 7.21 -6.04
C ARG A 226 -19.35 7.47 -7.03
N PHE A 227 -19.10 6.51 -7.91
CA PHE A 227 -18.03 6.58 -8.89
C PHE A 227 -18.65 6.80 -10.29
N ARG A 228 -18.53 8.03 -10.77
CA ARG A 228 -19.13 8.41 -12.05
C ARG A 228 -18.11 8.37 -13.17
N ASP A 229 -18.55 7.94 -14.32
CA ASP A 229 -17.74 8.06 -15.53
C ASP A 229 -17.62 9.53 -15.93
N SER A 230 -16.41 9.97 -16.22
CA SER A 230 -16.07 11.34 -16.58
C SER A 230 -15.09 11.32 -17.75
N PRO A 231 -15.45 11.91 -18.90
CA PRO A 231 -14.54 12.04 -20.04
C PRO A 231 -13.25 12.81 -19.67
N ASP A 232 -13.36 13.88 -18.89
CA ASP A 232 -12.22 14.70 -18.46
C ASP A 232 -11.25 13.90 -17.59
N ASP A 233 -11.77 13.06 -16.67
CA ASP A 233 -10.94 12.19 -15.83
C ASP A 233 -10.25 11.09 -16.66
N ARG A 234 -10.92 10.60 -17.71
CA ARG A 234 -10.30 9.62 -18.63
C ARG A 234 -9.18 10.24 -19.46
N GLU A 235 -9.34 11.48 -19.92
CA GLU A 235 -8.27 12.22 -20.60
C GLU A 235 -7.08 12.47 -19.68
N LEU A 236 -7.31 12.88 -18.45
CA LEU A 236 -6.27 13.05 -17.45
C LEU A 236 -5.56 11.72 -17.11
N LEU A 237 -6.30 10.60 -17.07
CA LEU A 237 -5.68 9.28 -16.94
C LEU A 237 -4.76 8.96 -18.12
N ALA A 238 -5.19 9.24 -19.34
CA ALA A 238 -4.37 9.01 -20.54
C ALA A 238 -3.02 9.74 -20.43
N LEU A 239 -3.04 11.02 -20.06
CA LEU A 239 -1.82 11.81 -19.80
C LEU A 239 -0.96 11.20 -18.67
N THR A 240 -1.60 10.71 -17.60
CA THR A 240 -0.90 10.04 -16.51
C THR A 240 -0.24 8.74 -16.99
N MET A 241 -0.86 8.02 -17.94
CA MET A 241 -0.30 6.78 -18.49
C MET A 241 0.89 7.03 -19.41
N GLU A 242 1.00 8.19 -20.03
CA GLU A 242 2.21 8.59 -20.78
C GLU A 242 3.40 8.82 -19.83
N ASN A 243 3.13 9.32 -18.63
CA ASN A 243 4.14 9.61 -17.60
C ASN A 243 4.45 8.44 -16.66
N THR A 244 3.96 7.24 -16.91
CA THR A 244 4.24 6.10 -16.02
C THR A 244 5.07 5.01 -16.70
N ASP A 245 6.03 4.43 -15.99
CA ASP A 245 6.72 3.21 -16.40
C ASP A 245 6.18 1.94 -15.70
N SER A 246 5.10 2.09 -14.93
CA SER A 246 4.46 1.00 -14.23
C SER A 246 3.78 0.01 -15.17
N ALA A 247 4.34 -1.19 -15.29
CA ALA A 247 3.80 -2.26 -16.13
C ALA A 247 2.36 -2.62 -15.77
N TRP A 248 2.02 -2.67 -14.46
CA TRP A 248 0.67 -3.03 -14.03
C TRP A 248 -0.35 -1.92 -14.32
N LYS A 249 0.00 -0.63 -14.17
CA LYS A 249 -0.88 0.48 -14.55
C LYS A 249 -1.20 0.45 -16.03
N ARG A 250 -0.18 0.26 -16.86
CA ARG A 250 -0.34 0.11 -18.31
C ARG A 250 -1.21 -1.10 -18.65
N HIS A 251 -1.01 -2.24 -17.97
CA HIS A 251 -1.83 -3.43 -18.18
C HIS A 251 -3.30 -3.22 -17.78
N LEU A 252 -3.57 -2.55 -16.65
CA LEU A 252 -4.93 -2.20 -16.24
C LEU A 252 -5.61 -1.25 -17.23
N TYR A 253 -4.86 -0.29 -17.76
CA TYR A 253 -5.38 0.69 -18.71
C TYR A 253 -5.68 0.08 -20.09
N ALA A 254 -4.80 -0.81 -20.58
CA ALA A 254 -4.91 -1.38 -21.92
C ALA A 254 -6.07 -2.36 -22.06
N GLY A 255 -7.10 -1.98 -22.80
CA GLY A 255 -8.20 -2.87 -23.21
C GLY A 255 -9.17 -3.29 -22.10
N GLN A 256 -9.18 -2.58 -20.96
CA GLN A 256 -10.10 -2.90 -19.87
C GLN A 256 -11.40 -2.10 -19.96
N SER A 257 -12.53 -2.78 -19.70
CA SER A 257 -13.85 -2.15 -19.60
C SER A 257 -14.05 -1.50 -18.23
N GLY A 258 -14.69 -0.34 -18.20
CA GLY A 258 -15.22 0.27 -16.98
C GLY A 258 -16.50 -0.37 -16.44
N GLU A 259 -16.99 -1.46 -17.05
CA GLU A 259 -18.19 -2.14 -16.59
C GLU A 259 -17.95 -2.92 -15.30
N LEU A 260 -18.94 -2.87 -14.41
CA LEU A 260 -18.95 -3.68 -13.20
C LEU A 260 -19.31 -5.13 -13.56
N ARG A 261 -18.33 -6.03 -13.42
CA ARG A 261 -18.47 -7.44 -13.74
C ARG A 261 -19.40 -8.18 -12.76
N ASP A 262 -19.93 -9.32 -13.19
CA ASP A 262 -20.80 -10.14 -12.35
C ASP A 262 -20.10 -10.69 -11.09
N ASN A 263 -18.81 -10.99 -11.21
CA ASN A 263 -18.01 -11.40 -10.07
C ASN A 263 -17.68 -10.28 -9.05
N GLY A 264 -18.14 -9.04 -9.32
CA GLY A 264 -17.93 -7.87 -8.45
C GLY A 264 -16.65 -7.10 -8.74
N TYR A 265 -15.77 -7.54 -9.66
CA TYR A 265 -14.59 -6.78 -10.06
C TYR A 265 -15.01 -5.53 -10.83
N TRP A 266 -14.40 -4.39 -10.49
CA TRP A 266 -14.74 -3.11 -11.11
C TRP A 266 -13.52 -2.21 -11.27
N LEU A 267 -13.30 -1.74 -12.49
CA LEU A 267 -12.14 -0.93 -12.84
C LEU A 267 -12.47 0.57 -13.06
N LEU A 268 -13.75 0.95 -13.16
CA LEU A 268 -14.13 2.34 -13.42
C LEU A 268 -13.47 3.35 -12.45
N PRO A 269 -13.40 3.11 -11.13
CA PRO A 269 -12.77 4.06 -10.21
C PRO A 269 -11.31 4.37 -10.58
N PHE A 270 -10.56 3.38 -11.08
CA PHE A 270 -9.21 3.57 -11.60
C PHE A 270 -9.23 4.32 -12.94
N LEU A 271 -10.11 3.94 -13.86
CA LEU A 271 -10.21 4.53 -15.21
C LEU A 271 -10.64 6.00 -15.20
N THR A 272 -11.23 6.47 -14.11
CA THR A 272 -11.67 7.85 -13.89
C THR A 272 -10.89 8.57 -12.80
N ILE A 273 -9.70 8.10 -12.48
CA ILE A 273 -8.78 8.67 -11.48
C ILE A 273 -9.44 8.88 -10.10
N GLN A 274 -10.51 8.20 -9.79
CA GLN A 274 -11.16 8.29 -8.48
C GLN A 274 -10.54 7.31 -7.48
N ALA A 275 -9.75 6.34 -7.96
CA ALA A 275 -8.92 5.42 -7.18
C ALA A 275 -7.64 5.05 -7.94
N ASP A 276 -6.66 4.49 -7.22
CA ASP A 276 -5.41 3.98 -7.79
C ASP A 276 -5.42 2.47 -8.04
N CYS A 277 -6.55 1.81 -7.80
CA CYS A 277 -6.68 0.35 -7.83
C CYS A 277 -8.07 -0.08 -8.29
N PRO A 278 -8.26 -1.37 -8.69
CA PRO A 278 -9.56 -1.96 -8.89
C PRO A 278 -10.39 -2.03 -7.61
N TYR A 279 -11.70 -2.10 -7.76
CA TYR A 279 -12.65 -2.28 -6.66
C TYR A 279 -13.32 -3.65 -6.69
N LEU A 280 -13.66 -4.13 -5.51
CA LEU A 280 -14.52 -5.28 -5.28
C LEU A 280 -15.87 -4.78 -4.77
N VAL A 281 -16.93 -4.99 -5.55
CA VAL A 281 -18.30 -4.48 -5.28
C VAL A 281 -19.24 -5.65 -5.04
N GLY A 282 -19.98 -5.63 -3.93
CA GLY A 282 -20.96 -6.67 -3.61
C GLY A 282 -21.59 -6.55 -2.23
N SER A 283 -22.38 -7.55 -1.85
CA SER A 283 -22.91 -7.65 -0.49
C SER A 283 -21.79 -7.94 0.50
N TYR A 284 -22.01 -7.68 1.80
CA TYR A 284 -21.04 -8.03 2.84
C TYR A 284 -20.70 -9.52 2.81
N ALA A 285 -21.70 -10.37 2.60
CA ALA A 285 -21.52 -11.83 2.55
C ALA A 285 -20.66 -12.25 1.34
N GLU A 286 -20.92 -11.68 0.15
CA GLU A 286 -20.13 -11.98 -1.06
C GLU A 286 -18.68 -11.53 -0.92
N ILE A 287 -18.45 -10.31 -0.42
CA ILE A 287 -17.09 -9.81 -0.18
C ILE A 287 -16.39 -10.69 0.86
N GLY A 288 -17.05 -10.99 1.98
CA GLY A 288 -16.50 -11.85 3.03
C GLY A 288 -16.10 -13.23 2.51
N ALA A 289 -16.95 -13.86 1.68
CA ALA A 289 -16.67 -15.15 1.06
C ALA A 289 -15.44 -15.09 0.13
N LYS A 290 -15.30 -14.03 -0.68
CA LYS A 290 -14.14 -13.83 -1.55
C LYS A 290 -12.86 -13.63 -0.75
N LEU A 291 -12.88 -12.81 0.28
CA LEU A 291 -11.73 -12.60 1.17
C LEU A 291 -11.29 -13.91 1.84
N LYS A 292 -12.25 -14.72 2.28
CA LYS A 292 -11.97 -16.04 2.84
C LYS A 292 -11.34 -16.97 1.80
N ALA A 293 -11.83 -16.96 0.57
CA ALA A 293 -11.26 -17.74 -0.53
C ALA A 293 -9.83 -17.27 -0.88
N PHE A 294 -9.57 -15.98 -0.91
CA PHE A 294 -8.23 -15.43 -1.11
C PHE A 294 -7.27 -15.79 0.02
N ALA A 295 -7.73 -15.71 1.26
CA ALA A 295 -6.91 -16.11 2.40
C ALA A 295 -6.56 -17.61 2.38
N ALA A 296 -7.49 -18.48 1.96
CA ALA A 296 -7.22 -19.89 1.74
C ALA A 296 -6.16 -20.15 0.64
N LYS A 297 -6.01 -19.22 -0.30
CA LYS A 297 -4.98 -19.22 -1.35
C LYS A 297 -3.68 -18.51 -0.94
N GLY A 298 -3.56 -18.01 0.29
CA GLY A 298 -2.34 -17.40 0.83
C GLY A 298 -2.36 -15.89 0.99
N LEU A 299 -3.49 -15.19 0.78
CA LEU A 299 -3.60 -13.77 1.08
C LEU A 299 -3.44 -13.53 2.59
N THR A 300 -2.54 -12.62 2.95
CA THR A 300 -2.28 -12.23 4.34
C THR A 300 -2.41 -10.73 4.58
N THR A 301 -2.25 -9.93 3.52
CA THR A 301 -2.13 -8.48 3.64
C THR A 301 -2.91 -7.75 2.55
N ILE A 302 -3.65 -6.73 2.93
CA ILE A 302 -4.46 -5.91 2.02
C ILE A 302 -4.07 -4.44 2.20
N MET A 303 -3.68 -3.78 1.11
CA MET A 303 -3.73 -2.33 0.97
C MET A 303 -5.13 -2.00 0.45
N LEU A 304 -5.89 -1.26 1.23
CA LEU A 304 -7.31 -1.05 0.96
C LEU A 304 -7.59 0.42 0.64
N ASP A 305 -7.93 0.71 -0.61
CA ASP A 305 -8.45 2.03 -0.94
C ASP A 305 -9.81 2.25 -0.27
N MET A 306 -9.93 3.35 0.48
CA MET A 306 -11.08 3.63 1.32
C MET A 306 -11.54 5.08 1.14
N VAL A 307 -12.83 5.26 0.99
CA VAL A 307 -13.44 6.59 1.02
C VAL A 307 -13.45 7.11 2.46
N ALA A 308 -12.96 8.32 2.68
CA ALA A 308 -12.87 8.94 4.02
C ALA A 308 -14.24 9.48 4.52
N ASP A 309 -15.28 8.67 4.37
CA ASP A 309 -16.63 8.89 4.86
C ASP A 309 -16.98 7.84 5.89
N GLU A 310 -17.53 8.24 7.04
CA GLU A 310 -17.74 7.32 8.16
C GLU A 310 -18.73 6.20 7.84
N ALA A 311 -19.79 6.48 7.08
CA ALA A 311 -20.75 5.47 6.67
C ALA A 311 -20.10 4.44 5.74
N GLU A 312 -19.30 4.91 4.75
CA GLU A 312 -18.56 4.03 3.83
C GLU A 312 -17.52 3.19 4.58
N MET A 313 -16.77 3.78 5.51
CA MET A 313 -15.83 3.04 6.35
C MET A 313 -16.51 1.93 7.18
N GLN A 314 -17.71 2.18 7.72
CA GLN A 314 -18.48 1.16 8.42
C GLN A 314 -18.98 0.04 7.49
N HIS A 315 -19.37 0.36 6.26
CA HIS A 315 -19.72 -0.64 5.26
C HIS A 315 -18.54 -1.54 4.93
N VAL A 316 -17.36 -0.97 4.72
CA VAL A 316 -16.12 -1.72 4.50
C VAL A 316 -15.80 -2.63 5.68
N ARG A 317 -15.87 -2.12 6.91
CA ARG A 317 -15.63 -2.90 8.12
C ARG A 317 -16.58 -4.10 8.24
N LYS A 318 -17.87 -3.92 7.94
CA LYS A 318 -18.85 -5.02 7.94
C LYS A 318 -18.50 -6.08 6.90
N ALA A 319 -18.09 -5.69 5.71
CA ALA A 319 -17.67 -6.61 4.65
C ALA A 319 -16.40 -7.41 5.04
N LEU A 320 -15.42 -6.75 5.66
CA LEU A 320 -14.22 -7.42 6.17
C LEU A 320 -14.56 -8.40 7.29
N ALA A 321 -15.43 -8.01 8.26
CA ALA A 321 -15.86 -8.85 9.36
C ALA A 321 -16.63 -10.09 8.89
N ALA A 322 -17.39 -10.01 7.80
CA ALA A 322 -18.10 -11.13 7.21
C ALA A 322 -17.18 -12.26 6.71
N SER A 323 -15.87 -11.98 6.54
CA SER A 323 -14.88 -13.02 6.23
C SER A 323 -14.57 -13.95 7.41
N GLY A 324 -14.83 -13.49 8.63
CA GLY A 324 -14.38 -14.18 9.86
C GLY A 324 -12.86 -14.15 10.10
N MET A 325 -12.13 -13.29 9.36
CA MET A 325 -10.66 -13.22 9.36
C MET A 325 -10.13 -11.80 9.67
N PHE A 326 -11.03 -10.94 10.13
CA PHE A 326 -10.74 -9.54 10.42
C PHE A 326 -11.14 -9.15 11.85
#